data_d33e87097810269ef02b568dc910e918
#
_entry.id   d33e87097810269ef02b568dc910e918
#
_cell.length_a   1.000
_cell.length_b   1.000
_cell.length_c   1.000
_cell.angle_alpha   90.00
_cell.angle_beta   90.00
_cell.angle_gamma   90.00
#
_symmetry.space_group_name_H-M   'P 1'
#
loop_
_entity.id
_entity.type
_entity.pdbx_description
1 polymer ?
#
loop_
_entity_poly.entity_id
_entity_poly.type
_entity_poly.pdbx_seq_one_letter_code
_entity_poly.pdbx_strand_id
1 'polypeptide(L)'
;FPTSKIFAIRHVIRPSASVSYTPKIGVPKSKYWKTYTDSQGNDQEYSIFDNKLYGTPSGAEESGSLSLSLDNNLEMKVRNDKDTTGKEEYKKIKLLESFRLQSSYNFFADSMRWSVIQLSARTKVFNEKVNINLTGTLDPYAINANAVRINRYNGGIGRLTRVSASSGIQFSSDNGKNKEEKNDRLNGHYDEYMDFDVPWSISLDYTFSYSKNYSRNTAPGAKKPLSSNTISQMVRINGNFSLTPK
;
A
#
# COMPACT_ATOMS: atom_id res chain seq x y z
N PHE A 1 -21.69 -21.09 20.23
CA PHE A 1 -21.55 -22.43 19.61
C PHE A 1 -20.54 -23.24 20.45
N PRO A 2 -21.02 -24.16 21.33
CA PRO A 2 -20.11 -24.87 22.25
C PRO A 2 -19.14 -25.84 21.60
N THR A 3 -19.32 -26.18 20.33
CA THR A 3 -18.47 -27.12 19.57
C THR A 3 -17.60 -26.44 18.49
N SER A 4 -17.68 -25.12 18.34
CA SER A 4 -16.93 -24.39 17.34
C SER A 4 -15.51 -24.09 17.83
N LYS A 5 -14.50 -24.30 16.97
CA LYS A 5 -13.13 -23.86 17.23
C LYS A 5 -13.01 -22.33 17.32
N ILE A 6 -13.94 -21.60 16.72
CA ILE A 6 -13.98 -20.12 16.75
C ILE A 6 -14.81 -19.70 17.96
N PHE A 7 -14.19 -19.01 18.89
CA PHE A 7 -14.84 -18.49 20.08
C PHE A 7 -15.49 -17.13 19.85
N ALA A 8 -14.77 -16.20 19.20
CA ALA A 8 -15.27 -14.86 18.92
C ALA A 8 -14.60 -14.27 17.67
N ILE A 9 -15.34 -13.40 16.99
CA ILE A 9 -14.84 -12.57 15.88
C ILE A 9 -15.00 -11.11 16.28
N ARG A 10 -13.95 -10.33 16.11
CA ARG A 10 -13.95 -8.88 16.33
C ARG A 10 -13.65 -8.17 15.02
N HIS A 11 -14.63 -7.43 14.51
CA HIS A 11 -14.45 -6.52 13.39
C HIS A 11 -14.45 -5.09 13.89
N VAL A 12 -13.41 -4.33 13.60
CA VAL A 12 -13.27 -2.93 13.97
C VAL A 12 -13.23 -2.09 12.70
N ILE A 13 -14.17 -1.16 12.57
CA ILE A 13 -14.28 -0.21 11.47
C ILE A 13 -14.02 1.18 12.02
N ARG A 14 -13.08 1.91 11.42
CA ARG A 14 -12.68 3.27 11.82
C ARG A 14 -12.80 4.20 10.62
N PRO A 15 -13.93 4.87 10.43
CA PRO A 15 -14.04 5.93 9.45
C PRO A 15 -13.29 7.17 9.94
N SER A 16 -12.63 7.88 9.03
CA SER A 16 -12.09 9.20 9.29
C SER A 16 -12.38 10.15 8.13
N ALA A 17 -12.62 11.41 8.46
CA ALA A 17 -12.82 12.49 7.52
C ALA A 17 -12.01 13.69 7.97
N SER A 18 -11.26 14.29 7.06
CA SER A 18 -10.53 15.54 7.31
C SER A 18 -10.80 16.54 6.20
N VAL A 19 -10.99 17.80 6.60
CA VAL A 19 -11.18 18.92 5.68
C VAL A 19 -9.97 19.82 5.80
N SER A 20 -9.37 20.16 4.66
CA SER A 20 -8.37 21.21 4.56
C SER A 20 -8.90 22.32 3.69
N TYR A 21 -8.66 23.56 4.10
CA TYR A 21 -9.02 24.73 3.36
C TYR A 21 -7.93 25.79 3.48
N THR A 22 -7.47 26.27 2.35
CA THR A 22 -6.52 27.39 2.27
C THR A 22 -7.22 28.54 1.56
N PRO A 23 -7.59 29.61 2.28
CA PRO A 23 -8.23 30.76 1.67
C PRO A 23 -7.25 31.52 0.78
N LYS A 24 -7.79 32.23 -0.18
CA LYS A 24 -7.03 33.19 -0.97
C LYS A 24 -6.60 34.34 -0.06
N ILE A 25 -5.39 34.27 0.49
CA ILE A 25 -4.87 35.32 1.36
C ILE A 25 -4.38 36.47 0.51
N GLY A 26 -5.13 37.51 0.51
CA GLY A 26 -5.09 38.93 0.23
C GLY A 26 -3.84 39.62 -0.34
N VAL A 27 -2.83 38.94 -0.81
CA VAL A 27 -1.81 39.60 -1.61
C VAL A 27 -2.22 39.48 -3.06
N PRO A 28 -2.58 40.60 -3.72
CA PRO A 28 -2.93 40.56 -5.13
C PRO A 28 -1.83 39.82 -5.90
N LYS A 29 -2.22 38.88 -6.74
CA LYS A 29 -1.30 38.14 -7.62
C LYS A 29 -0.39 39.12 -8.39
N SER A 30 -0.91 40.32 -8.71
CA SER A 30 -0.20 41.41 -9.36
C SER A 30 0.99 41.98 -8.60
N LYS A 31 1.15 41.75 -7.27
CA LYS A 31 2.31 42.24 -6.52
C LYS A 31 3.57 41.44 -6.74
N TYR A 32 3.44 40.15 -6.97
CA TYR A 32 4.61 39.26 -7.12
C TYR A 32 4.55 38.35 -8.34
N TRP A 33 3.46 38.36 -9.07
CA TRP A 33 3.35 37.74 -10.38
C TRP A 33 3.41 38.81 -11.47
N LYS A 34 4.20 38.54 -12.48
CA LYS A 34 4.36 39.42 -13.65
C LYS A 34 4.21 38.58 -14.92
N THR A 35 3.74 39.20 -15.97
CA THR A 35 3.57 38.59 -17.27
C THR A 35 4.64 39.12 -18.21
N TYR A 36 5.21 38.25 -19.04
CA TYR A 36 6.01 38.63 -20.18
C TYR A 36 5.53 37.85 -21.41
N THR A 37 5.66 38.45 -22.59
CA THR A 37 5.34 37.79 -23.83
C THR A 37 6.60 37.11 -24.35
N ASP A 38 6.54 35.79 -24.62
CA ASP A 38 7.64 35.04 -25.16
C ASP A 38 7.91 35.37 -26.65
N SER A 39 8.97 34.81 -27.20
CA SER A 39 9.37 35.04 -28.63
C SER A 39 8.35 34.46 -29.62
N GLN A 40 7.38 33.66 -29.14
CA GLN A 40 6.32 33.07 -29.96
C GLN A 40 4.99 33.83 -29.84
N GLY A 41 4.97 34.93 -29.07
CA GLY A 41 3.81 35.76 -28.86
C GLY A 41 2.85 35.24 -27.78
N ASN A 42 3.26 34.26 -26.93
CA ASN A 42 2.44 33.76 -25.84
C ASN A 42 2.79 34.50 -24.54
N ASP A 43 1.77 34.85 -23.77
CA ASP A 43 1.95 35.46 -22.45
C ASP A 43 2.30 34.38 -21.42
N GLN A 44 3.47 34.54 -20.79
CA GLN A 44 3.98 33.68 -19.73
C GLN A 44 3.96 34.43 -18.40
N GLU A 45 3.46 33.79 -17.37
CA GLU A 45 3.47 34.34 -16.01
C GLU A 45 4.70 33.84 -15.24
N TYR A 46 5.36 34.71 -14.51
CA TYR A 46 6.45 34.36 -13.60
C TYR A 46 6.31 35.10 -12.28
N SER A 47 6.87 34.50 -11.22
CA SER A 47 6.95 35.16 -9.92
C SER A 47 8.30 35.84 -9.75
N ILE A 48 8.30 37.05 -9.15
CA ILE A 48 9.55 37.72 -8.76
C ILE A 48 10.38 36.92 -7.74
N PHE A 49 9.77 35.90 -7.12
CA PHE A 49 10.39 34.98 -6.18
C PHE A 49 10.87 33.68 -6.82
N ASP A 50 10.61 33.47 -8.11
CA ASP A 50 11.18 32.34 -8.82
C ASP A 50 12.70 32.37 -8.71
N ASN A 51 13.29 31.21 -8.39
CA ASN A 51 14.73 31.05 -8.14
C ASN A 51 15.29 31.81 -6.90
N LYS A 52 14.43 32.26 -5.97
CA LYS A 52 14.85 32.80 -4.68
C LYS A 52 14.89 31.69 -3.60
N LEU A 53 15.64 31.97 -2.50
CA LEU A 53 15.89 31.01 -1.42
C LEU A 53 14.60 30.34 -0.84
N TYR A 54 13.51 31.07 -0.78
CA TYR A 54 12.24 30.60 -0.23
C TYR A 54 11.19 30.24 -1.29
N GLY A 55 11.55 30.35 -2.58
CA GLY A 55 10.65 30.05 -3.68
C GLY A 55 9.44 30.97 -3.77
N THR A 56 8.54 30.66 -4.69
CA THR A 56 7.28 31.40 -4.88
C THR A 56 6.32 31.12 -3.73
N PRO A 57 5.69 32.13 -3.11
CA PRO A 57 4.68 31.92 -2.09
C PRO A 57 3.55 31.04 -2.61
N SER A 58 3.25 29.95 -1.92
CA SER A 58 2.07 29.13 -2.16
C SER A 58 0.82 29.86 -1.67
N GLY A 59 -0.34 29.69 -2.32
CA GLY A 59 -1.61 30.22 -1.83
C GLY A 59 -2.15 31.44 -2.57
N ALA A 60 -1.69 31.68 -3.80
CA ALA A 60 -2.32 32.68 -4.67
C ALA A 60 -3.79 32.35 -5.00
N GLU A 61 -4.18 31.06 -4.91
CA GLU A 61 -5.51 30.58 -5.23
C GLU A 61 -6.12 29.83 -4.05
N GLU A 62 -7.43 29.84 -3.97
CA GLU A 62 -8.14 29.02 -2.99
C GLU A 62 -7.93 27.56 -3.27
N SER A 63 -7.68 26.79 -2.22
CA SER A 63 -7.62 25.34 -2.30
C SER A 63 -8.37 24.72 -1.13
N GLY A 64 -9.00 23.61 -1.37
CA GLY A 64 -9.70 22.89 -0.31
C GLY A 64 -10.04 21.48 -0.73
N SER A 65 -9.95 20.58 0.23
CA SER A 65 -10.27 19.19 0.00
C SER A 65 -10.88 18.52 1.22
N LEU A 66 -11.74 17.56 0.95
CA LEU A 66 -12.24 16.58 1.91
C LEU A 66 -11.53 15.26 1.66
N SER A 67 -10.77 14.77 2.63
CA SER A 67 -10.16 13.44 2.59
C SER A 67 -10.97 12.48 3.44
N LEU A 68 -11.32 11.34 2.85
CA LEU A 68 -12.07 10.27 3.50
C LEU A 68 -11.21 9.02 3.58
N SER A 69 -11.17 8.38 4.73
CA SER A 69 -10.57 7.06 4.86
C SER A 69 -11.42 6.13 5.74
N LEU A 70 -11.36 4.85 5.42
CA LEU A 70 -12.05 3.79 6.15
C LEU A 70 -11.03 2.69 6.44
N ASP A 71 -10.64 2.58 7.71
CA ASP A 71 -9.76 1.54 8.19
C ASP A 71 -10.58 0.39 8.79
N ASN A 72 -10.23 -0.84 8.40
CA ASN A 72 -10.86 -2.05 8.91
C ASN A 72 -9.81 -3.00 9.46
N ASN A 73 -10.14 -3.67 10.55
CA ASN A 73 -9.32 -4.69 11.19
C ASN A 73 -10.24 -5.87 11.57
N LEU A 74 -9.82 -7.10 11.26
CA LEU A 74 -10.58 -8.30 11.54
C LEU A 74 -9.73 -9.30 12.31
N GLU A 75 -10.16 -9.61 13.52
CA GLU A 75 -9.50 -10.53 14.42
C GLU A 75 -10.46 -11.65 14.84
N MET A 76 -9.93 -12.84 15.09
CA MET A 76 -10.71 -13.93 15.69
C MET A 76 -9.96 -14.54 16.87
N LYS A 77 -10.71 -15.03 17.84
CA LYS A 77 -10.23 -15.90 18.90
C LYS A 77 -10.61 -17.34 18.59
N VAL A 78 -9.62 -18.21 18.56
CA VAL A 78 -9.80 -19.65 18.39
C VAL A 78 -9.37 -20.37 19.64
N ARG A 79 -10.03 -21.49 19.95
CA ARG A 79 -9.66 -22.36 21.05
C ARG A 79 -8.28 -22.94 20.81
N ASN A 80 -7.42 -22.93 21.82
CA ASN A 80 -6.08 -23.47 21.76
C ASN A 80 -6.07 -24.90 22.31
N ASP A 81 -6.36 -25.86 21.45
CA ASP A 81 -6.42 -27.29 21.83
C ASP A 81 -5.05 -27.87 22.23
N LYS A 82 -3.95 -27.10 22.10
CA LYS A 82 -2.61 -27.51 22.44
C LYS A 82 -2.18 -27.12 23.86
N ASP A 83 -2.93 -26.24 24.52
CA ASP A 83 -2.63 -25.85 25.88
C ASP A 83 -3.27 -26.79 26.89
N THR A 84 -2.47 -27.72 27.42
CA THR A 84 -2.91 -28.63 28.48
C THR A 84 -2.80 -27.98 29.88
N THR A 85 -2.25 -26.79 29.98
CA THR A 85 -2.02 -26.07 31.25
C THR A 85 -3.13 -25.12 31.64
N GLY A 86 -4.07 -24.83 30.70
CA GLY A 86 -5.21 -23.93 30.91
C GLY A 86 -4.83 -22.44 31.05
N LYS A 87 -3.55 -22.07 30.82
CA LYS A 87 -3.10 -20.69 30.92
C LYS A 87 -3.41 -19.86 29.66
N GLU A 88 -3.48 -20.48 28.48
CA GLU A 88 -3.79 -19.85 27.21
C GLU A 88 -4.92 -20.58 26.47
N GLU A 89 -6.09 -20.63 27.07
CA GLU A 89 -7.28 -21.33 26.52
C GLU A 89 -7.66 -20.84 25.11
N TYR A 90 -7.29 -19.60 24.75
CA TYR A 90 -7.66 -18.99 23.47
C TYR A 90 -6.46 -18.34 22.78
N LYS A 91 -6.26 -18.65 21.51
CA LYS A 91 -5.30 -17.98 20.64
C LYS A 91 -5.98 -16.91 19.82
N LYS A 92 -5.40 -15.69 19.78
CA LYS A 92 -5.84 -14.58 18.95
C LYS A 92 -5.19 -14.67 17.58
N ILE A 93 -5.98 -14.69 16.51
CA ILE A 93 -5.52 -14.70 15.12
C ILE A 93 -6.04 -13.44 14.43
N LYS A 94 -5.14 -12.67 13.85
CA LYS A 94 -5.48 -11.51 13.02
C LYS A 94 -5.73 -12.01 11.60
N LEU A 95 -7.00 -12.07 11.17
CA LEU A 95 -7.38 -12.44 9.80
C LEU A 95 -7.02 -11.34 8.82
N LEU A 96 -7.23 -10.10 9.23
CA LEU A 96 -6.93 -8.90 8.46
C LEU A 96 -6.34 -7.87 9.42
N GLU A 97 -5.03 -7.63 9.31
CA GLU A 97 -4.32 -6.70 10.19
C GLU A 97 -4.74 -5.27 9.91
N SER A 98 -4.87 -4.92 8.63
CA SER A 98 -5.43 -3.65 8.19
C SER A 98 -6.02 -3.78 6.78
N PHE A 99 -7.14 -3.11 6.56
CA PHE A 99 -7.71 -2.86 5.25
C PHE A 99 -8.17 -1.42 5.20
N ARG A 100 -7.52 -0.63 4.36
CA ARG A 100 -7.79 0.80 4.22
C ARG A 100 -8.33 1.12 2.84
N LEU A 101 -9.38 1.90 2.82
CA LEU A 101 -9.92 2.60 1.66
C LEU A 101 -9.67 4.09 1.86
N GLN A 102 -9.15 4.77 0.85
CA GLN A 102 -8.90 6.21 0.91
C GLN A 102 -9.23 6.88 -0.40
N SER A 103 -9.89 8.04 -0.32
CA SER A 103 -10.16 8.93 -1.45
C SER A 103 -10.31 10.36 -0.95
N SER A 104 -10.15 11.33 -1.85
CA SER A 104 -10.33 12.73 -1.54
C SER A 104 -11.20 13.43 -2.58
N TYR A 105 -11.91 14.46 -2.14
CA TYR A 105 -12.72 15.32 -2.96
C TYR A 105 -12.14 16.73 -2.94
N ASN A 106 -11.83 17.28 -4.11
CA ASN A 106 -11.34 18.65 -4.26
C ASN A 106 -12.52 19.59 -4.51
N PHE A 107 -12.71 20.57 -3.63
CA PHE A 107 -13.83 21.53 -3.72
C PHE A 107 -13.68 22.51 -4.89
N PHE A 108 -12.44 22.85 -5.24
CA PHE A 108 -12.10 23.91 -6.19
C PHE A 108 -11.68 23.39 -7.58
N ALA A 109 -11.66 22.07 -7.77
CA ALA A 109 -11.41 21.54 -9.11
C ALA A 109 -12.62 21.77 -10.03
N ASP A 110 -12.38 22.24 -11.24
CA ASP A 110 -13.43 22.48 -12.24
C ASP A 110 -14.10 21.18 -12.70
N SER A 111 -13.33 20.09 -12.75
CA SER A 111 -13.79 18.77 -13.18
C SER A 111 -13.08 17.66 -12.44
N MET A 112 -13.65 16.45 -12.44
CA MET A 112 -13.06 15.25 -11.83
C MET A 112 -12.65 15.45 -10.37
N ARG A 113 -13.54 16.00 -9.58
CA ARG A 113 -13.31 16.42 -8.19
C ARG A 113 -12.90 15.28 -7.24
N TRP A 114 -13.31 14.04 -7.52
CA TRP A 114 -12.87 12.88 -6.76
C TRP A 114 -11.51 12.40 -7.22
N SER A 115 -10.64 12.12 -6.28
CA SER A 115 -9.40 11.40 -6.53
C SER A 115 -9.67 9.93 -6.84
N VAL A 116 -8.66 9.21 -7.28
CA VAL A 116 -8.71 7.76 -7.35
C VAL A 116 -8.88 7.18 -5.94
N ILE A 117 -9.63 6.08 -5.83
CA ILE A 117 -9.79 5.34 -4.58
C ILE A 117 -8.58 4.42 -4.43
N GLN A 118 -7.85 4.60 -3.36
CA GLN A 118 -6.72 3.73 -3.00
C GLN A 118 -7.19 2.66 -2.02
N LEU A 119 -6.81 1.44 -2.31
CA LEU A 119 -7.04 0.26 -1.49
C LEU A 119 -5.70 -0.22 -0.95
N SER A 120 -5.61 -0.54 0.32
CA SER A 120 -4.46 -1.23 0.87
C SER A 120 -4.93 -2.25 1.90
N ALA A 121 -4.40 -3.46 1.82
CA ALA A 121 -4.66 -4.53 2.78
C ALA A 121 -3.34 -5.15 3.22
N ARG A 122 -3.28 -5.50 4.50
CA ARG A 122 -2.15 -6.21 5.08
C ARG A 122 -2.66 -7.31 5.99
N THR A 123 -2.06 -8.47 5.84
CA THR A 123 -2.28 -9.59 6.76
C THR A 123 -1.01 -10.38 6.94
N LYS A 124 -0.97 -11.15 8.02
CA LYS A 124 0.08 -12.11 8.33
C LYS A 124 -0.53 -13.48 8.49
N VAL A 125 0.06 -14.47 7.86
CA VAL A 125 -0.41 -15.86 7.91
C VAL A 125 0.70 -16.79 8.40
N PHE A 126 0.37 -18.05 8.67
CA PHE A 126 1.31 -19.07 9.15
C PHE A 126 2.09 -18.66 10.39
N ASN A 127 1.39 -18.28 11.47
CA ASN A 127 1.99 -17.81 12.72
C ASN A 127 2.91 -16.58 12.51
N GLU A 128 2.45 -15.63 11.72
CA GLU A 128 3.12 -14.36 11.41
C GLU A 128 4.41 -14.50 10.56
N LYS A 129 4.71 -15.69 10.05
CA LYS A 129 5.90 -15.94 9.24
C LYS A 129 5.80 -15.39 7.82
N VAL A 130 4.60 -15.30 7.27
CA VAL A 130 4.35 -14.80 5.92
C VAL A 130 3.57 -13.50 5.98
N ASN A 131 4.16 -12.42 5.48
CA ASN A 131 3.50 -11.13 5.32
C ASN A 131 2.86 -11.05 3.93
N ILE A 132 1.60 -10.65 3.85
CA ILE A 132 0.89 -10.40 2.60
C ILE A 132 0.45 -8.95 2.58
N ASN A 133 0.88 -8.21 1.57
CA ASN A 133 0.44 -6.85 1.32
C ASN A 133 -0.27 -6.81 -0.04
N LEU A 134 -1.43 -6.18 -0.07
CA LEU A 134 -2.23 -5.95 -1.26
C LEU A 134 -2.49 -4.46 -1.40
N THR A 135 -2.26 -3.91 -2.58
CA THR A 135 -2.64 -2.54 -2.92
C THR A 135 -3.45 -2.52 -4.20
N GLY A 136 -4.36 -1.58 -4.29
CA GLY A 136 -5.22 -1.43 -5.46
C GLY A 136 -5.56 0.03 -5.71
N THR A 137 -5.88 0.35 -6.95
CA THR A 137 -6.32 1.68 -7.35
C THR A 137 -7.56 1.56 -8.21
N LEU A 138 -8.63 2.23 -7.79
CA LEU A 138 -9.89 2.34 -8.52
C LEU A 138 -10.07 3.78 -8.97
N ASP A 139 -10.36 3.95 -10.25
CA ASP A 139 -10.69 5.27 -10.81
C ASP A 139 -12.21 5.41 -10.93
N PRO A 140 -12.84 6.37 -10.24
CA PRO A 140 -14.28 6.56 -10.30
C PRO A 140 -14.77 7.07 -11.65
N TYR A 141 -13.88 7.59 -12.48
CA TYR A 141 -14.24 8.24 -13.75
C TYR A 141 -14.12 7.33 -14.96
N ALA A 142 -14.98 7.58 -15.93
CA ALA A 142 -14.97 6.90 -17.23
C ALA A 142 -13.83 7.44 -18.10
N ILE A 143 -13.50 6.67 -19.15
CA ILE A 143 -12.54 7.02 -20.19
C ILE A 143 -13.28 7.10 -21.53
N ASN A 144 -12.94 8.09 -22.34
CA ASN A 144 -13.44 8.21 -23.71
C ASN A 144 -12.63 7.34 -24.71
N ALA A 145 -13.02 7.34 -25.98
CA ALA A 145 -12.33 6.60 -27.04
C ALA A 145 -10.86 7.03 -27.24
N ASN A 146 -10.51 8.25 -26.87
CA ASN A 146 -9.15 8.78 -26.92
C ASN A 146 -8.26 8.37 -25.74
N ALA A 147 -8.74 7.49 -24.85
CA ALA A 147 -8.08 7.08 -23.61
C ALA A 147 -7.90 8.22 -22.59
N VAL A 148 -8.71 9.25 -22.67
CA VAL A 148 -8.70 10.40 -21.75
C VAL A 148 -9.82 10.23 -20.72
N ARG A 149 -9.51 10.50 -19.44
CA ARG A 149 -10.52 10.57 -18.37
C ARG A 149 -11.52 11.68 -18.69
N ILE A 150 -12.79 11.39 -18.48
CA ILE A 150 -13.88 12.35 -18.66
C ILE A 150 -14.66 12.52 -17.36
N ASN A 151 -15.24 13.70 -17.14
CA ASN A 151 -16.02 14.02 -15.94
C ASN A 151 -17.38 13.30 -15.96
N ARG A 152 -17.34 11.97 -15.99
CA ARG A 152 -18.49 11.06 -15.92
C ARG A 152 -18.13 9.86 -15.07
N TYR A 153 -18.96 9.54 -14.09
CA TYR A 153 -18.75 8.33 -13.28
C TYR A 153 -18.87 7.05 -14.11
N ASN A 154 -17.99 6.11 -13.83
CA ASN A 154 -17.94 4.82 -14.53
C ASN A 154 -19.01 3.81 -14.06
N GLY A 155 -19.80 4.17 -13.03
CA GLY A 155 -20.73 3.28 -12.36
C GLY A 155 -20.05 2.40 -11.29
N GLY A 156 -20.80 1.98 -10.30
CA GLY A 156 -20.28 1.20 -9.16
C GLY A 156 -19.20 1.93 -8.36
N ILE A 157 -18.25 1.18 -7.82
CA ILE A 157 -17.15 1.72 -6.98
C ILE A 157 -16.06 2.39 -7.84
N GLY A 158 -16.08 2.18 -9.16
CA GLY A 158 -15.07 2.68 -10.06
C GLY A 158 -14.38 1.58 -10.87
N ARG A 159 -13.43 1.97 -11.68
CA ARG A 159 -12.70 1.14 -12.63
C ARG A 159 -11.36 0.73 -12.03
N LEU A 160 -11.11 -0.57 -11.91
CA LEU A 160 -9.83 -1.09 -11.45
C LEU A 160 -8.73 -0.75 -12.47
N THR A 161 -7.72 -0.01 -12.03
CA THR A 161 -6.59 0.42 -12.88
C THR A 161 -5.31 -0.33 -12.54
N ARG A 162 -5.08 -0.60 -11.26
CA ARG A 162 -3.88 -1.30 -10.80
C ARG A 162 -4.18 -2.16 -9.60
N VAL A 163 -3.53 -3.31 -9.52
CA VAL A 163 -3.43 -4.16 -8.33
C VAL A 163 -1.99 -4.59 -8.17
N SER A 164 -1.49 -4.56 -6.96
CA SER A 164 -0.20 -5.14 -6.62
C SER A 164 -0.33 -5.95 -5.35
N ALA A 165 0.20 -7.16 -5.37
CA ALA A 165 0.28 -8.06 -4.22
C ALA A 165 1.74 -8.42 -3.98
N SER A 166 2.18 -8.36 -2.74
CA SER A 166 3.51 -8.83 -2.34
C SER A 166 3.41 -9.75 -1.13
N SER A 167 4.23 -10.78 -1.14
CA SER A 167 4.33 -11.74 -0.05
C SER A 167 5.81 -12.04 0.19
N GLY A 168 6.21 -12.06 1.46
CA GLY A 168 7.58 -12.39 1.87
C GLY A 168 7.58 -13.42 2.97
N ILE A 169 8.52 -14.35 2.90
CA ILE A 169 8.82 -15.32 3.94
C ILE A 169 10.32 -15.32 4.23
N GLN A 170 10.67 -15.38 5.49
CA GLN A 170 12.06 -15.46 5.93
C GLN A 170 12.30 -16.75 6.70
N PHE A 171 13.33 -17.44 6.31
CA PHE A 171 13.88 -18.60 7.01
C PHE A 171 15.24 -18.19 7.60
N SER A 172 15.52 -18.62 8.81
CA SER A 172 16.84 -18.42 9.45
C SER A 172 17.23 -19.64 10.24
N SER A 173 18.52 -19.88 10.37
CA SER A 173 19.02 -20.85 11.32
C SER A 173 18.60 -20.40 12.73
N ASP A 174 18.00 -21.29 13.50
CA ASP A 174 17.48 -21.01 14.84
C ASP A 174 18.65 -20.93 15.84
N ASN A 175 19.30 -19.76 15.86
CA ASN A 175 20.43 -19.50 16.76
C ASN A 175 19.95 -19.21 18.17
N GLY A 176 19.45 -20.18 18.92
CA GLY A 176 19.35 -19.95 20.34
C GLY A 176 18.34 -20.69 21.19
N LYS A 177 17.36 -21.37 20.64
CA LYS A 177 16.34 -22.03 21.47
C LYS A 177 16.61 -23.50 21.83
N ASN A 178 17.55 -24.17 21.18
CA ASN A 178 17.88 -25.58 21.42
C ASN A 178 19.34 -25.83 21.82
N LYS A 179 20.06 -24.80 22.27
CA LYS A 179 21.45 -24.98 22.70
C LYS A 179 21.59 -25.89 23.93
N GLU A 180 20.65 -25.82 24.85
CA GLU A 180 20.70 -26.63 26.07
C GLU A 180 20.40 -28.10 25.81
N GLU A 181 19.39 -28.44 24.99
CA GLU A 181 19.07 -29.84 24.66
C GLU A 181 20.09 -30.49 23.71
N LYS A 182 20.74 -29.73 22.82
CA LYS A 182 21.82 -30.25 21.97
C LYS A 182 23.12 -30.48 22.73
N ASN A 183 23.45 -29.59 23.66
CA ASN A 183 24.65 -29.74 24.48
C ASN A 183 24.62 -31.00 25.36
N ASP A 184 23.47 -31.41 25.87
CA ASP A 184 23.35 -32.63 26.66
C ASP A 184 23.51 -33.91 25.84
N ARG A 185 23.21 -33.91 24.56
CA ARG A 185 23.41 -35.05 23.67
C ARG A 185 24.82 -35.14 23.11
N LEU A 186 25.54 -34.01 23.02
CA LEU A 186 26.90 -33.92 22.46
C LEU A 186 27.99 -34.05 23.52
N ASN A 187 27.68 -33.94 24.80
CA ASN A 187 28.64 -34.07 25.92
C ASN A 187 29.30 -35.45 26.05
N GLY A 188 28.89 -36.43 25.24
CA GLY A 188 29.52 -37.74 25.18
C GLY A 188 30.73 -37.87 24.25
N HIS A 189 30.94 -36.96 23.28
CA HIS A 189 31.98 -37.02 22.27
C HIS A 189 32.53 -35.63 21.92
N TYR A 190 33.13 -34.97 22.90
CA TYR A 190 33.59 -33.57 22.77
C TYR A 190 34.74 -33.34 21.80
N ASP A 191 35.47 -34.37 21.43
CA ASP A 191 36.71 -34.26 20.68
C ASP A 191 36.62 -34.60 19.16
N GLU A 192 35.45 -35.01 18.67
CA GLU A 192 35.34 -35.50 17.27
C GLU A 192 34.48 -34.68 16.33
N TYR A 193 33.69 -33.73 16.80
CA TYR A 193 32.79 -32.93 15.94
C TYR A 193 32.92 -31.45 16.19
N MET A 194 33.49 -30.73 15.23
CA MET A 194 33.29 -29.29 15.12
C MET A 194 31.85 -29.03 14.69
N ASP A 195 30.98 -28.58 15.60
CA ASP A 195 29.63 -28.08 15.28
C ASP A 195 29.77 -26.73 14.58
N PHE A 196 29.76 -26.74 13.25
CA PHE A 196 29.68 -25.53 12.44
C PHE A 196 28.25 -25.00 12.49
N ASP A 197 27.90 -24.32 13.58
CA ASP A 197 26.65 -23.55 13.66
C ASP A 197 26.81 -22.28 12.82
N VAL A 198 26.71 -22.44 11.51
CA VAL A 198 26.78 -21.30 10.56
C VAL A 198 25.46 -20.56 10.55
N PRO A 199 25.41 -19.32 11.07
CA PRO A 199 24.20 -18.52 10.98
C PRO A 199 23.86 -18.24 9.51
N TRP A 200 22.67 -18.63 9.09
CA TRP A 200 22.16 -18.34 7.76
C TRP A 200 20.76 -17.76 7.83
N SER A 201 20.43 -16.95 6.85
CA SER A 201 19.07 -16.48 6.61
C SER A 201 18.78 -16.48 5.12
N ILE A 202 17.58 -16.94 4.75
CA ILE A 202 17.08 -16.92 3.40
C ILE A 202 15.74 -16.22 3.41
N SER A 203 15.58 -15.18 2.58
CA SER A 203 14.30 -14.55 2.32
C SER A 203 13.83 -14.86 0.91
N LEU A 204 12.57 -15.18 0.79
CA LEU A 204 11.86 -15.37 -0.46
C LEU A 204 10.74 -14.31 -0.54
N ASP A 205 10.83 -13.44 -1.54
CA ASP A 205 9.84 -12.40 -1.79
C ASP A 205 9.18 -12.64 -3.14
N TYR A 206 7.86 -12.63 -3.15
CA TYR A 206 7.04 -12.71 -4.35
C TYR A 206 6.26 -11.42 -4.53
N THR A 207 6.30 -10.87 -5.73
CA THR A 207 5.53 -9.70 -6.11
C THR A 207 4.73 -9.98 -7.38
N PHE A 208 3.44 -9.72 -7.31
CA PHE A 208 2.52 -9.74 -8.44
C PHE A 208 2.03 -8.32 -8.69
N SER A 209 1.98 -7.89 -9.94
CA SER A 209 1.36 -6.64 -10.33
C SER A 209 0.50 -6.81 -11.57
N TYR A 210 -0.66 -6.20 -11.52
CA TYR A 210 -1.60 -6.09 -12.61
C TYR A 210 -1.88 -4.62 -12.89
N SER A 211 -1.82 -4.20 -14.14
CA SER A 211 -2.24 -2.88 -14.56
C SER A 211 -3.06 -2.96 -15.84
N LYS A 212 -4.11 -2.15 -15.90
CA LYS A 212 -4.95 -2.00 -17.07
C LYS A 212 -4.65 -0.68 -17.75
N ASN A 213 -4.07 -0.77 -18.94
CA ASN A 213 -3.67 0.38 -19.75
C ASN A 213 -4.72 0.62 -20.83
N TYR A 214 -4.87 1.88 -21.21
CA TYR A 214 -5.83 2.29 -22.22
C TYR A 214 -5.10 3.06 -23.32
N SER A 215 -5.45 2.76 -24.56
CA SER A 215 -4.95 3.45 -25.74
C SER A 215 -6.12 3.94 -26.60
N ARG A 216 -5.84 4.94 -27.42
CA ARG A 216 -6.81 5.53 -28.31
C ARG A 216 -7.37 4.46 -29.26
N ASN A 217 -8.68 4.45 -29.42
CA ASN A 217 -9.36 3.64 -30.41
C ASN A 217 -9.66 4.50 -31.65
N THR A 218 -8.98 4.19 -32.74
CA THR A 218 -9.10 4.95 -34.02
C THR A 218 -10.17 4.40 -34.96
N ALA A 219 -10.90 3.35 -34.54
CA ALA A 219 -11.98 2.80 -35.39
C ALA A 219 -13.10 3.83 -35.55
N PRO A 220 -13.69 3.97 -36.75
CA PRO A 220 -14.80 4.87 -37.03
C PRO A 220 -15.97 4.60 -36.07
N GLY A 221 -16.45 5.65 -35.38
CA GLY A 221 -17.57 5.53 -34.43
C GLY A 221 -17.25 4.90 -33.08
N ALA A 222 -15.98 4.65 -32.77
CA ALA A 222 -15.57 4.06 -31.51
C ALA A 222 -15.98 4.93 -30.30
N LYS A 223 -16.74 4.35 -29.37
CA LYS A 223 -17.16 5.01 -28.13
C LYS A 223 -16.30 4.63 -26.94
N LYS A 224 -15.47 3.60 -27.05
CA LYS A 224 -14.62 3.08 -25.96
C LYS A 224 -13.17 3.00 -26.41
N PRO A 225 -12.20 3.20 -25.51
CA PRO A 225 -10.78 3.03 -25.81
C PRO A 225 -10.44 1.55 -26.00
N LEU A 226 -9.33 1.29 -26.63
CA LEU A 226 -8.69 -0.02 -26.57
C LEU A 226 -8.11 -0.22 -25.16
N SER A 227 -8.13 -1.44 -24.65
CA SER A 227 -7.55 -1.75 -23.36
C SER A 227 -6.60 -2.93 -23.47
N SER A 228 -5.46 -2.83 -22.80
CA SER A 228 -4.50 -3.91 -22.62
C SER A 228 -4.26 -4.15 -21.13
N ASN A 229 -4.07 -5.41 -20.78
CA ASN A 229 -3.74 -5.81 -19.43
C ASN A 229 -2.26 -6.19 -19.38
N THR A 230 -1.52 -5.63 -18.44
CA THR A 230 -0.14 -5.99 -18.17
C THR A 230 -0.08 -6.72 -16.85
N ILE A 231 0.49 -7.91 -16.85
CA ILE A 231 0.75 -8.72 -15.66
C ILE A 231 2.26 -8.86 -15.54
N SER A 232 2.79 -8.57 -14.36
CA SER A 232 4.19 -8.78 -14.02
C SER A 232 4.29 -9.59 -12.73
N GLN A 233 5.18 -10.55 -12.72
CA GLN A 233 5.48 -11.39 -11.58
C GLN A 233 6.98 -11.36 -11.33
N MET A 234 7.39 -11.25 -10.07
CA MET A 234 8.78 -11.25 -9.67
C MET A 234 8.95 -12.14 -8.46
N VAL A 235 9.94 -13.00 -8.51
CA VAL A 235 10.42 -13.77 -7.37
C VAL A 235 11.83 -13.28 -7.06
N ARG A 236 12.08 -12.91 -5.81
CA ARG A 236 13.40 -12.55 -5.33
C ARG A 236 13.80 -13.50 -4.21
N ILE A 237 15.01 -14.02 -4.30
CA ILE A 237 15.61 -14.86 -3.28
C ILE A 237 16.89 -14.17 -2.82
N ASN A 238 17.00 -13.92 -1.52
CA ASN A 238 18.22 -13.40 -0.91
C ASN A 238 18.67 -14.38 0.16
N GLY A 239 19.96 -14.69 0.16
CA GLY A 239 20.58 -15.55 1.16
C GLY A 239 21.75 -14.82 1.82
N ASN A 240 21.91 -15.00 3.12
CA ASN A 240 23.04 -14.52 3.89
C ASN A 240 23.59 -15.66 4.74
N PHE A 241 24.93 -15.84 4.68
CA PHE A 241 25.65 -16.85 5.43
C PHE A 241 26.80 -16.16 6.15
N SER A 242 26.94 -16.38 7.46
CA SER A 242 28.09 -15.89 8.24
C SER A 242 29.03 -17.05 8.50
N LEU A 243 30.19 -17.03 7.84
CA LEU A 243 31.21 -18.10 7.96
C LEU A 243 32.06 -17.98 9.23
N THR A 244 32.04 -16.82 9.89
CA THR A 244 32.77 -16.59 11.14
C THR A 244 31.80 -16.08 12.20
N PRO A 245 31.74 -16.70 13.39
CA PRO A 245 31.02 -16.08 14.50
C PRO A 245 31.74 -14.79 14.89
N LYS A 246 30.95 -13.73 15.16
CA LYS A 246 31.44 -12.49 15.74
C LYS A 246 31.74 -12.69 17.22
#